data_80fe28559d686a69663600d52e237237
#
_entry.id   80fe28559d686a69663600d52e237237
#
_cell.length_a   1.000
_cell.length_b   1.000
_cell.length_c   1.000
_cell.angle_alpha   90.00
_cell.angle_beta   90.00
_cell.angle_gamma   90.00
#
_symmetry.space_group_name_H-M   'P 1'
#
loop_
_entity.id
_entity.type
_entity.pdbx_description
1 polymer ?
#
loop_
_entity_poly.entity_id
_entity_poly.type
_entity_poly.pdbx_seq_one_letter_code
_entity_poly.pdbx_strand_id
1 'polypeptide(L)'
;MEDARKEKLMALGAEVLAQVLLELSDRSEMASDWVEQLVCSSWENLESFQEKIADWEEEKDLSDEEQSPDSSLKLWGMLQVLKSRDFDPQTGMEVIAQLFETDKFLFAFDDEDSMDLERVFQRDAAAQFVKHASRCADKKKVVEMILDLNRKDPYGIRSCLVDHAWECLPEPAIRSMISELQVRANAEKEEPGKHRHLDLIASLARQIKDSKLFEKTLLMTGREASRETVLSIAEVYLESDEVDAAYSWLQKVPEDSSVHEISRDRLLIKVFRRQGNVEKLSELLRKAFRAYPCVKTLQEFLDVIGEEKRAEVISQEVARIQENPKLEEFLVRFLLSVGETNAAEEYLVRRANKLDGERYGTLLPLAKELESKQVHLAAILVYRALLVSILERGMTKAYPYGASYLKKLDSLAKSISDWKTLDSHGLFLEKLLHDHGRKWSFWSLYKPET
;
A
#
# COMPACT_ATOMS: atom_id res chain seq x y z
N MET A 1 -12.78 -0.86 6.29
CA MET A 1 -13.24 -0.47 7.65
C MET A 1 -13.99 0.87 7.64
N GLU A 2 -13.56 1.82 6.87
CA GLU A 2 -14.17 3.16 6.75
C GLU A 2 -15.59 3.12 6.17
N ASP A 3 -15.81 2.37 5.10
CA ASP A 3 -17.14 2.20 4.49
C ASP A 3 -18.18 1.61 5.46
N ALA A 4 -17.78 0.63 6.27
CA ALA A 4 -18.68 0.04 7.25
C ALA A 4 -19.06 1.00 8.41
N ARG A 5 -18.17 1.97 8.76
CA ARG A 5 -18.48 3.03 9.72
C ARG A 5 -19.41 4.07 9.10
N LYS A 6 -19.16 4.44 7.85
CA LYS A 6 -20.00 5.37 7.10
C LYS A 6 -21.41 4.85 6.96
N GLU A 7 -21.60 3.57 6.58
CA GLU A 7 -22.93 2.94 6.50
C GLU A 7 -23.67 2.97 7.85
N LYS A 8 -22.97 2.68 8.95
CA LYS A 8 -23.56 2.75 10.29
C LYS A 8 -23.96 4.16 10.69
N LEU A 9 -23.16 5.18 10.36
CA LEU A 9 -23.49 6.57 10.60
C LEU A 9 -24.70 6.99 9.77
N MET A 10 -24.74 6.66 8.49
CA MET A 10 -25.90 6.95 7.63
C MET A 10 -27.19 6.30 8.14
N ALA A 11 -27.10 5.13 8.76
CA ALA A 11 -28.24 4.44 9.36
C ALA A 11 -28.83 5.15 10.59
N LEU A 12 -28.10 6.09 11.23
CA LEU A 12 -28.62 6.90 12.36
C LEU A 12 -29.64 7.95 11.91
N GLY A 13 -29.64 8.31 10.63
CA GLY A 13 -30.51 9.34 10.07
C GLY A 13 -29.97 10.77 10.23
N ALA A 14 -30.46 11.66 9.38
CA ALA A 14 -29.94 13.02 9.27
C ALA A 14 -30.20 13.86 10.55
N GLU A 15 -31.31 13.65 11.22
CA GLU A 15 -31.66 14.39 12.44
C GLU A 15 -30.71 14.13 13.60
N VAL A 16 -30.39 12.84 13.85
CA VAL A 16 -29.42 12.44 14.89
C VAL A 16 -28.00 12.95 14.56
N LEU A 17 -27.61 12.86 13.30
CA LEU A 17 -26.29 13.35 12.88
C LEU A 17 -26.19 14.87 13.00
N ALA A 18 -27.23 15.62 12.64
CA ALA A 18 -27.27 17.08 12.81
C ALA A 18 -27.16 17.48 14.29
N GLN A 19 -27.88 16.80 15.16
CA GLN A 19 -27.83 17.08 16.60
C GLN A 19 -26.45 16.80 17.19
N VAL A 20 -25.83 15.68 16.81
CA VAL A 20 -24.45 15.35 17.24
C VAL A 20 -23.44 16.36 16.72
N LEU A 21 -23.57 16.84 15.48
CA LEU A 21 -22.71 17.87 14.91
C LEU A 21 -22.84 19.20 15.67
N LEU A 22 -24.08 19.62 16.02
CA LEU A 22 -24.30 20.81 16.81
C LEU A 22 -23.72 20.69 18.23
N GLU A 23 -23.84 19.53 18.87
CA GLU A 23 -23.23 19.30 20.19
C GLU A 23 -21.69 19.28 20.13
N LEU A 24 -21.11 18.82 19.01
CA LEU A 24 -19.66 18.88 18.78
C LEU A 24 -19.19 20.30 18.53
N SER A 25 -19.97 21.13 17.82
CA SER A 25 -19.67 22.54 17.57
C SER A 25 -19.60 23.35 18.86
N ASP A 26 -20.46 23.03 19.83
CA ASP A 26 -20.45 23.69 21.16
C ASP A 26 -19.18 23.35 22.00
N ARG A 27 -18.42 22.32 21.61
CA ARG A 27 -17.27 21.81 22.36
C ARG A 27 -15.93 21.99 21.66
N SER A 28 -15.92 22.33 20.39
CA SER A 28 -14.73 22.45 19.56
C SER A 28 -14.91 23.56 18.53
N GLU A 29 -14.04 24.57 18.58
CA GLU A 29 -14.00 25.68 17.66
C GLU A 29 -13.92 25.22 16.20
N MET A 30 -13.08 24.20 15.92
CA MET A 30 -12.98 23.58 14.59
C MET A 30 -14.29 22.93 14.14
N ALA A 31 -14.99 22.23 15.04
CA ALA A 31 -16.29 21.65 14.72
C ALA A 31 -17.36 22.73 14.48
N SER A 32 -17.28 23.85 15.21
CA SER A 32 -18.12 25.04 14.98
C SER A 32 -17.93 25.60 13.59
N ASP A 33 -16.68 25.82 13.19
CA ASP A 33 -16.34 26.30 11.84
C ASP A 33 -16.89 25.40 10.74
N TRP A 34 -16.80 24.08 10.94
CA TRP A 34 -17.34 23.12 9.96
C TRP A 34 -18.85 23.15 9.87
N VAL A 35 -19.54 23.25 11.02
CA VAL A 35 -20.99 23.33 11.04
C VAL A 35 -21.46 24.62 10.39
N GLU A 36 -20.83 25.75 10.67
CA GLU A 36 -21.14 27.02 10.02
C GLU A 36 -20.98 26.93 8.51
N GLN A 37 -19.86 26.39 8.03
CA GLN A 37 -19.62 26.22 6.59
C GLN A 37 -20.63 25.27 5.93
N LEU A 38 -21.10 24.23 6.63
CA LEU A 38 -22.11 23.31 6.09
C LEU A 38 -23.49 23.99 5.94
N VAL A 39 -23.83 24.93 6.81
CA VAL A 39 -25.14 25.62 6.80
C VAL A 39 -25.16 26.90 5.96
N CYS A 40 -23.99 27.49 5.67
CA CYS A 40 -23.88 28.68 4.82
C CYS A 40 -24.32 28.44 3.38
N SER A 41 -24.68 29.50 2.66
CA SER A 41 -24.97 29.45 1.23
C SER A 41 -23.72 29.15 0.41
N SER A 42 -23.88 28.75 -0.86
CA SER A 42 -22.76 28.51 -1.77
C SER A 42 -21.88 29.75 -1.94
N TRP A 43 -22.47 30.95 -1.96
CA TRP A 43 -21.75 32.22 -2.09
C TRP A 43 -20.99 32.57 -0.82
N GLU A 44 -21.60 32.46 0.34
CA GLU A 44 -20.94 32.70 1.62
C GLU A 44 -19.77 31.74 1.82
N ASN A 45 -19.93 30.47 1.43
CA ASN A 45 -18.82 29.51 1.48
C ASN A 45 -17.65 29.88 0.57
N LEU A 46 -17.92 30.46 -0.59
CA LEU A 46 -16.86 30.90 -1.50
C LEU A 46 -16.09 32.10 -0.94
N GLU A 47 -16.79 33.09 -0.40
CA GLU A 47 -16.18 34.25 0.26
C GLU A 47 -15.38 33.81 1.49
N SER A 48 -15.96 33.01 2.37
CA SER A 48 -15.28 32.47 3.54
C SER A 48 -14.07 31.62 3.18
N PHE A 49 -14.11 30.89 2.06
CA PHE A 49 -12.98 30.13 1.56
C PHE A 49 -11.85 31.07 1.10
N GLN A 50 -12.19 32.11 0.36
CA GLN A 50 -11.22 33.12 -0.13
C GLN A 50 -10.61 33.93 1.02
N GLU A 51 -11.43 34.29 2.03
CA GLU A 51 -10.96 34.95 3.25
C GLU A 51 -9.97 34.06 4.00
N LYS A 52 -10.28 32.79 4.21
CA LYS A 52 -9.36 31.85 4.89
C LYS A 52 -8.06 31.61 4.13
N ILE A 53 -8.10 31.62 2.80
CA ILE A 53 -6.87 31.60 1.99
C ILE A 53 -6.07 32.88 2.21
N ALA A 54 -6.72 34.04 2.22
CA ALA A 54 -6.08 35.32 2.47
C ALA A 54 -5.48 35.40 3.90
N ASP A 55 -6.21 34.91 4.89
CA ASP A 55 -5.71 34.83 6.28
C ASP A 55 -4.43 34.00 6.38
N TRP A 56 -4.37 32.87 5.67
CA TRP A 56 -3.14 32.06 5.62
C TRP A 56 -1.95 32.78 4.93
N GLU A 57 -2.25 33.71 4.01
CA GLU A 57 -1.22 34.56 3.40
C GLU A 57 -0.70 35.61 4.38
N GLU A 58 -1.57 36.15 5.25
CA GLU A 58 -1.24 37.18 6.24
C GLU A 58 -0.59 36.59 7.52
N GLU A 59 -1.03 35.43 8.01
CA GLU A 59 -0.46 34.75 9.18
C GLU A 59 1.03 34.39 9.01
N LYS A 60 1.50 34.28 7.77
CA LYS A 60 2.91 34.02 7.43
C LYS A 60 3.88 35.07 7.98
N ASP A 61 3.42 36.33 8.15
CA ASP A 61 4.26 37.43 8.64
C ASP A 61 4.31 37.51 10.18
N LEU A 62 3.54 36.71 10.93
CA LEU A 62 3.30 36.90 12.34
C LEU A 62 3.75 35.76 13.28
N SER A 63 4.20 34.59 12.79
CA SER A 63 4.41 33.46 13.71
C SER A 63 5.83 32.91 13.73
N ASP A 64 6.46 33.10 14.86
CA ASP A 64 7.70 32.39 15.24
C ASP A 64 7.47 31.12 16.08
N GLU A 65 6.32 30.69 16.52
CA GLU A 65 6.29 29.56 17.47
C GLU A 65 4.99 28.74 17.67
N GLU A 66 3.88 29.02 17.05
CA GLU A 66 2.71 28.13 17.23
C GLU A 66 2.12 27.65 15.88
N GLN A 67 2.72 26.60 15.34
CA GLN A 67 2.10 25.83 14.26
C GLN A 67 0.79 25.23 14.75
N SER A 68 -0.28 25.56 14.06
CA SER A 68 -1.55 24.86 14.27
C SER A 68 -1.40 23.41 13.77
N PRO A 69 -1.48 22.41 14.64
CA PRO A 69 -1.27 20.99 14.27
C PRO A 69 -2.35 20.42 13.35
N ASP A 70 -3.08 21.27 12.63
CA ASP A 70 -4.35 20.86 12.02
C ASP A 70 -4.60 21.41 10.60
N SER A 71 -3.55 21.86 9.91
CA SER A 71 -3.70 22.44 8.56
C SER A 71 -4.23 21.42 7.54
N SER A 72 -3.82 20.16 7.63
CA SER A 72 -4.31 19.08 6.75
C SER A 72 -5.79 18.79 6.98
N LEU A 73 -6.23 18.79 8.23
CA LEU A 73 -7.63 18.53 8.61
C LEU A 73 -8.54 19.71 8.26
N LYS A 74 -8.07 20.97 8.47
CA LYS A 74 -8.76 22.19 8.03
C LYS A 74 -8.95 22.19 6.52
N LEU A 75 -7.88 21.94 5.76
CA LEU A 75 -7.92 21.85 4.30
C LEU A 75 -8.87 20.75 3.81
N TRP A 76 -8.80 19.58 4.42
CA TRP A 76 -9.70 18.47 4.12
C TRP A 76 -11.16 18.83 4.42
N GLY A 77 -11.44 19.48 5.56
CA GLY A 77 -12.77 19.96 5.93
C GLY A 77 -13.35 20.94 4.92
N MET A 78 -12.56 21.93 4.48
CA MET A 78 -12.94 22.87 3.42
C MET A 78 -13.29 22.14 2.12
N LEU A 79 -12.49 21.16 1.72
CA LEU A 79 -12.79 20.34 0.53
C LEU A 79 -14.08 19.53 0.66
N GLN A 80 -14.41 19.00 1.85
CA GLN A 80 -15.69 18.30 2.06
C GLN A 80 -16.88 19.24 1.93
N VAL A 81 -16.77 20.47 2.42
CA VAL A 81 -17.81 21.51 2.24
C VAL A 81 -17.98 21.86 0.76
N LEU A 82 -16.90 22.13 0.05
CA LEU A 82 -16.92 22.39 -1.40
C LEU A 82 -17.53 21.20 -2.18
N LYS A 83 -17.21 19.97 -1.78
CA LYS A 83 -17.76 18.75 -2.39
C LYS A 83 -19.27 18.61 -2.21
N SER A 84 -19.82 19.09 -1.09
CA SER A 84 -21.26 19.02 -0.76
C SER A 84 -22.10 20.00 -1.56
N ARG A 85 -21.49 20.98 -2.24
CA ARG A 85 -22.14 22.04 -3.00
C ARG A 85 -22.08 21.79 -4.51
N ASP A 86 -23.08 22.28 -5.23
CA ASP A 86 -23.12 22.21 -6.70
C ASP A 86 -22.74 23.59 -7.27
N PHE A 87 -21.47 23.75 -7.56
CA PHE A 87 -20.96 24.95 -8.23
C PHE A 87 -21.11 24.84 -9.75
N ASP A 88 -21.21 25.97 -10.42
CA ASP A 88 -20.89 26.05 -11.85
C ASP A 88 -19.50 25.44 -12.10
N PRO A 89 -19.35 24.61 -13.14
CA PRO A 89 -18.10 23.89 -13.39
C PRO A 89 -16.85 24.79 -13.48
N GLN A 90 -16.97 25.97 -14.08
CA GLN A 90 -15.85 26.89 -14.20
C GLN A 90 -15.48 27.47 -12.84
N THR A 91 -16.46 28.00 -12.10
CA THR A 91 -16.26 28.53 -10.74
C THR A 91 -15.67 27.45 -9.81
N GLY A 92 -16.18 26.23 -9.89
CA GLY A 92 -15.64 25.12 -9.10
C GLY A 92 -14.16 24.82 -9.38
N MET A 93 -13.74 24.85 -10.65
CA MET A 93 -12.31 24.71 -11.02
C MET A 93 -11.46 25.87 -10.48
N GLU A 94 -11.95 27.11 -10.62
CA GLU A 94 -11.22 28.31 -10.18
C GLU A 94 -10.99 28.30 -8.68
N VAL A 95 -11.98 27.86 -7.88
CA VAL A 95 -11.86 27.73 -6.43
C VAL A 95 -10.83 26.68 -6.06
N ILE A 96 -10.88 25.51 -6.70
CA ILE A 96 -9.90 24.45 -6.41
C ILE A 96 -8.50 24.84 -6.89
N ALA A 97 -8.38 25.61 -7.98
CA ALA A 97 -7.11 26.16 -8.44
C ALA A 97 -6.49 27.11 -7.39
N GLN A 98 -7.29 27.98 -6.78
CA GLN A 98 -6.85 28.83 -5.67
C GLN A 98 -6.37 28.00 -4.47
N LEU A 99 -7.08 26.91 -4.16
CA LEU A 99 -6.64 25.98 -3.13
C LEU A 99 -5.24 25.41 -3.45
N PHE A 100 -4.97 24.97 -4.68
CA PHE A 100 -3.66 24.50 -5.07
C PHE A 100 -2.57 25.58 -4.90
N GLU A 101 -2.89 26.84 -5.05
CA GLU A 101 -1.94 27.93 -4.87
C GLU A 101 -1.54 28.17 -3.39
N THR A 102 -2.26 27.56 -2.43
CA THR A 102 -1.89 27.61 -0.99
C THR A 102 -0.72 26.68 -0.64
N ASP A 103 -0.35 25.74 -1.50
CA ASP A 103 0.75 24.80 -1.28
C ASP A 103 2.07 25.52 -0.93
N LYS A 104 2.33 26.69 -1.54
CA LYS A 104 3.50 27.53 -1.29
C LYS A 104 3.62 28.01 0.17
N PHE A 105 2.49 28.07 0.90
CA PHE A 105 2.46 28.45 2.31
C PHE A 105 2.48 27.22 3.19
N LEU A 106 1.64 26.22 2.88
CA LEU A 106 1.44 25.04 3.72
C LEU A 106 2.67 24.13 3.79
N PHE A 107 3.43 24.03 2.69
CA PHE A 107 4.66 23.23 2.65
C PHE A 107 5.93 24.03 3.00
N ALA A 108 5.83 25.35 3.18
CA ALA A 108 6.98 26.17 3.59
C ALA A 108 7.41 25.89 5.05
N PHE A 109 6.53 25.35 5.86
CA PHE A 109 6.72 25.04 7.29
C PHE A 109 6.82 23.53 7.52
N ASP A 110 7.62 22.84 6.68
CA ASP A 110 7.74 21.40 6.66
C ASP A 110 8.08 20.80 8.02
N ASP A 111 7.11 20.02 8.55
CA ASP A 111 7.31 19.08 9.64
C ASP A 111 6.42 17.82 9.42
N GLU A 112 6.31 16.92 10.38
CA GLU A 112 5.78 15.54 10.32
C GLU A 112 4.41 15.36 9.61
N ASP A 113 3.63 16.43 9.39
CA ASP A 113 2.30 16.43 8.76
C ASP A 113 2.32 16.60 7.22
N SER A 114 3.49 16.77 6.60
CA SER A 114 3.62 17.00 5.14
C SER A 114 2.97 15.88 4.29
N MET A 115 3.05 14.63 4.73
CA MET A 115 2.45 13.48 4.03
C MET A 115 0.92 13.52 4.00
N ASP A 116 0.27 14.02 5.05
CA ASP A 116 -1.20 14.13 5.08
C ASP A 116 -1.68 15.30 4.22
N LEU A 117 -0.95 16.42 4.23
CA LEU A 117 -1.20 17.55 3.31
C LEU A 117 -1.04 17.14 1.84
N GLU A 118 0.07 16.46 1.51
CA GLU A 118 0.30 15.95 0.16
C GLU A 118 -0.86 15.05 -0.32
N ARG A 119 -1.34 14.15 0.53
CA ARG A 119 -2.47 13.28 0.25
C ARG A 119 -3.75 14.07 0.00
N VAL A 120 -4.03 15.13 0.77
CA VAL A 120 -5.22 15.98 0.57
C VAL A 120 -5.16 16.66 -0.80
N PHE A 121 -4.02 17.21 -1.20
CA PHE A 121 -3.85 17.83 -2.52
C PHE A 121 -3.94 16.81 -3.65
N GLN A 122 -3.12 15.78 -3.61
CA GLN A 122 -2.98 14.83 -4.72
C GLN A 122 -4.22 13.96 -4.92
N ARG A 123 -4.97 13.66 -3.88
CA ARG A 123 -6.15 12.79 -3.96
C ARG A 123 -7.45 13.59 -3.91
N ASP A 124 -7.65 14.38 -2.85
CA ASP A 124 -8.97 14.94 -2.56
C ASP A 124 -9.22 16.22 -3.37
N ALA A 125 -8.25 17.14 -3.43
CA ALA A 125 -8.36 18.37 -4.24
C ALA A 125 -8.33 18.05 -5.75
N ALA A 126 -7.42 17.17 -6.19
CA ALA A 126 -7.35 16.73 -7.57
C ALA A 126 -8.66 16.10 -8.05
N ALA A 127 -9.28 15.23 -7.25
CA ALA A 127 -10.57 14.62 -7.59
C ALA A 127 -11.70 15.67 -7.74
N GLN A 128 -11.72 16.73 -6.90
CA GLN A 128 -12.69 17.82 -7.03
C GLN A 128 -12.41 18.67 -8.28
N PHE A 129 -11.14 18.98 -8.57
CA PHE A 129 -10.78 19.67 -9.79
C PHE A 129 -11.25 18.90 -11.03
N VAL A 130 -10.93 17.62 -11.13
CA VAL A 130 -11.33 16.72 -12.22
C VAL A 130 -12.85 16.64 -12.37
N LYS A 131 -13.60 16.56 -11.26
CA LYS A 131 -15.07 16.56 -11.27
C LYS A 131 -15.64 17.81 -11.97
N HIS A 132 -15.12 18.98 -11.66
CA HIS A 132 -15.56 20.24 -12.29
C HIS A 132 -15.02 20.37 -13.71
N ALA A 133 -13.75 20.06 -13.94
CA ALA A 133 -13.11 20.11 -15.25
C ALA A 133 -13.77 19.17 -16.28
N SER A 134 -14.24 17.99 -15.86
CA SER A 134 -14.96 17.06 -16.75
C SER A 134 -16.28 17.63 -17.24
N ARG A 135 -16.98 18.45 -16.43
CA ARG A 135 -18.25 19.11 -16.73
C ARG A 135 -18.08 20.45 -17.47
N CYS A 136 -16.89 21.05 -17.44
CA CYS A 136 -16.60 22.32 -18.10
C CYS A 136 -16.64 22.15 -19.64
N ALA A 137 -17.42 22.96 -20.32
CA ALA A 137 -17.55 22.91 -21.78
C ALA A 137 -16.27 23.44 -22.49
N ASP A 138 -15.64 24.46 -21.93
CA ASP A 138 -14.42 25.06 -22.48
C ASP A 138 -13.17 24.25 -22.05
N LYS A 139 -12.85 23.22 -22.81
CA LYS A 139 -11.68 22.37 -22.57
C LYS A 139 -10.35 23.10 -22.77
N LYS A 140 -10.34 24.18 -23.56
CA LYS A 140 -9.15 25.01 -23.73
C LYS A 140 -8.80 25.74 -22.43
N LYS A 141 -9.79 26.29 -21.75
CA LYS A 141 -9.61 26.91 -20.43
C LYS A 141 -9.12 25.92 -19.38
N VAL A 142 -9.63 24.66 -19.40
CA VAL A 142 -9.14 23.59 -18.53
C VAL A 142 -7.65 23.33 -18.77
N VAL A 143 -7.23 23.21 -20.03
CA VAL A 143 -5.82 23.00 -20.41
C VAL A 143 -4.95 24.15 -19.91
N GLU A 144 -5.35 25.40 -20.17
CA GLU A 144 -4.61 26.58 -19.73
C GLU A 144 -4.44 26.60 -18.21
N MET A 145 -5.50 26.32 -17.47
CA MET A 145 -5.46 26.30 -15.99
C MET A 145 -4.53 25.20 -15.45
N ILE A 146 -4.59 23.99 -15.97
CA ILE A 146 -3.68 22.91 -15.56
C ILE A 146 -2.22 23.29 -15.84
N LEU A 147 -1.94 23.83 -17.04
CA LEU A 147 -0.58 24.24 -17.43
C LEU A 147 -0.05 25.43 -16.62
N ASP A 148 -0.93 26.36 -16.23
CA ASP A 148 -0.53 27.50 -15.40
C ASP A 148 -0.28 27.11 -13.95
N LEU A 149 -1.09 26.24 -13.39
CA LEU A 149 -0.85 25.68 -12.06
C LEU A 149 0.48 24.92 -12.02
N ASN A 150 0.74 24.07 -13.00
CA ASN A 150 2.00 23.32 -13.06
C ASN A 150 3.24 24.21 -13.30
N ARG A 151 3.10 25.34 -13.99
CA ARG A 151 4.20 26.30 -14.17
C ARG A 151 4.69 26.90 -12.85
N LYS A 152 3.77 27.12 -11.91
CA LYS A 152 4.01 27.77 -10.61
C LYS A 152 4.12 26.76 -9.47
N ASP A 153 4.44 25.49 -9.73
CA ASP A 153 4.43 24.41 -8.77
C ASP A 153 5.80 24.25 -8.09
N PRO A 154 6.02 24.82 -6.89
CA PRO A 154 7.32 24.79 -6.21
C PRO A 154 7.65 23.41 -5.60
N TYR A 155 6.63 22.65 -5.23
CA TYR A 155 6.79 21.38 -4.49
C TYR A 155 6.47 20.14 -5.33
N GLY A 156 6.05 20.29 -6.60
CA GLY A 156 5.70 19.15 -7.46
C GLY A 156 4.30 18.56 -7.20
N ILE A 157 3.54 19.14 -6.29
CA ILE A 157 2.21 18.63 -5.85
C ILE A 157 1.17 18.75 -6.98
N ARG A 158 1.25 19.80 -7.78
CA ARG A 158 0.24 20.14 -8.81
C ARG A 158 0.37 19.27 -10.06
N SER A 159 1.45 18.50 -10.18
CA SER A 159 1.63 17.53 -11.28
C SER A 159 0.52 16.47 -11.31
N CYS A 160 -0.11 16.18 -10.16
CA CYS A 160 -1.24 15.26 -10.06
C CYS A 160 -2.42 15.65 -10.97
N LEU A 161 -2.59 16.94 -11.29
CA LEU A 161 -3.62 17.40 -12.23
C LEU A 161 -3.34 16.95 -13.67
N VAL A 162 -2.06 16.86 -14.04
CA VAL A 162 -1.64 16.30 -15.33
C VAL A 162 -1.83 14.78 -15.34
N ASP A 163 -1.57 14.10 -14.23
CA ASP A 163 -1.74 12.64 -14.11
C ASP A 163 -3.20 12.19 -14.27
N HIS A 164 -4.15 13.10 -13.98
CA HIS A 164 -5.59 12.87 -14.12
C HIS A 164 -6.21 13.55 -15.37
N ALA A 165 -5.39 14.05 -16.30
CA ALA A 165 -5.89 14.81 -17.46
C ALA A 165 -6.88 14.03 -18.33
N TRP A 166 -6.68 12.72 -18.52
CA TRP A 166 -7.57 11.84 -19.28
C TRP A 166 -9.00 11.77 -18.72
N GLU A 167 -9.16 11.95 -17.43
CA GLU A 167 -10.47 11.88 -16.77
C GLU A 167 -11.36 13.10 -17.09
N CYS A 168 -10.75 14.23 -17.51
CA CYS A 168 -11.47 15.48 -17.75
C CYS A 168 -11.25 16.09 -19.13
N LEU A 169 -10.27 15.63 -19.91
CA LEU A 169 -9.92 16.16 -21.21
C LEU A 169 -10.05 15.11 -22.32
N PRO A 170 -10.56 15.47 -23.51
CA PRO A 170 -10.51 14.60 -24.67
C PRO A 170 -9.07 14.56 -25.24
N GLU A 171 -8.73 13.48 -25.93
CA GLU A 171 -7.40 13.26 -26.51
C GLU A 171 -6.84 14.45 -27.31
N PRO A 172 -7.61 15.16 -28.18
CA PRO A 172 -7.09 16.34 -28.89
C PRO A 172 -6.61 17.45 -27.95
N ALA A 173 -7.26 17.65 -26.81
CA ALA A 173 -6.86 18.64 -25.81
C ALA A 173 -5.56 18.19 -25.08
N ILE A 174 -5.44 16.91 -24.77
CA ILE A 174 -4.21 16.32 -24.21
C ILE A 174 -3.04 16.48 -25.20
N ARG A 175 -3.25 16.22 -26.49
CA ARG A 175 -2.22 16.44 -27.52
C ARG A 175 -1.82 17.91 -27.65
N SER A 176 -2.75 18.84 -27.44
CA SER A 176 -2.44 20.26 -27.38
C SER A 176 -1.56 20.61 -26.17
N MET A 177 -1.86 20.02 -24.99
CA MET A 177 -0.99 20.16 -23.79
C MET A 177 0.41 19.63 -24.05
N ILE A 178 0.52 18.46 -24.65
CA ILE A 178 1.82 17.86 -25.01
C ILE A 178 2.62 18.81 -25.91
N SER A 179 1.97 19.36 -26.94
CA SER A 179 2.63 20.28 -27.86
C SER A 179 3.13 21.55 -27.17
N GLU A 180 2.34 22.10 -26.25
CA GLU A 180 2.75 23.28 -25.46
C GLU A 180 3.92 22.94 -24.52
N LEU A 181 3.87 21.80 -23.84
CA LEU A 181 4.95 21.33 -22.96
C LEU A 181 6.24 21.05 -23.75
N GLN A 182 6.15 20.52 -24.99
CA GLN A 182 7.31 20.34 -25.87
C GLN A 182 7.96 21.68 -26.23
N VAL A 183 7.16 22.72 -26.51
CA VAL A 183 7.68 24.09 -26.77
C VAL A 183 8.40 24.61 -25.53
N ARG A 184 7.81 24.43 -24.34
CA ARG A 184 8.43 24.87 -23.07
C ARG A 184 9.71 24.09 -22.77
N ALA A 185 9.72 22.76 -22.94
CA ALA A 185 10.90 21.93 -22.74
C ALA A 185 12.06 22.30 -23.66
N ASN A 186 11.77 22.70 -24.91
CA ASN A 186 12.78 23.15 -25.86
C ASN A 186 13.30 24.57 -25.57
N ALA A 187 12.49 25.42 -24.95
CA ALA A 187 12.88 26.76 -24.54
C ALA A 187 13.62 26.83 -23.22
N GLU A 188 13.46 25.78 -22.38
CA GLU A 188 14.06 25.68 -21.05
C GLU A 188 15.57 25.47 -21.15
N LYS A 189 16.32 26.27 -20.40
CA LYS A 189 17.80 26.23 -20.38
C LYS A 189 18.36 25.40 -19.24
N GLU A 190 17.57 25.24 -18.18
CA GLU A 190 17.96 24.50 -17.00
C GLU A 190 17.49 23.04 -17.10
N GLU A 191 18.41 22.10 -16.93
CA GLU A 191 18.09 20.67 -17.03
C GLU A 191 16.98 20.22 -16.06
N PRO A 192 16.89 20.66 -14.79
CA PRO A 192 15.78 20.29 -13.91
C PRO A 192 14.42 20.73 -14.44
N GLY A 193 14.30 21.95 -14.96
CA GLY A 193 13.06 22.47 -15.57
C GLY A 193 12.67 21.71 -16.81
N LYS A 194 13.65 21.38 -17.66
CA LYS A 194 13.43 20.57 -18.87
C LYS A 194 12.96 19.15 -18.53
N HIS A 195 13.61 18.49 -17.58
CA HIS A 195 13.20 17.16 -17.11
C HIS A 195 11.77 17.17 -16.58
N ARG A 196 11.39 18.18 -15.81
CA ARG A 196 10.02 18.33 -15.32
C ARG A 196 9.00 18.39 -16.47
N HIS A 197 9.27 19.16 -17.53
CA HIS A 197 8.38 19.19 -18.70
C HIS A 197 8.33 17.83 -19.42
N LEU A 198 9.46 17.12 -19.51
CA LEU A 198 9.52 15.81 -20.12
C LEU A 198 8.74 14.76 -19.28
N ASP A 199 8.82 14.82 -17.96
CA ASP A 199 8.06 13.92 -17.08
C ASP A 199 6.53 14.13 -17.25
N LEU A 200 6.07 15.39 -17.38
CA LEU A 200 4.67 15.70 -17.67
C LEU A 200 4.24 15.19 -19.06
N ILE A 201 5.09 15.36 -20.09
CA ILE A 201 4.81 14.81 -21.43
C ILE A 201 4.72 13.29 -21.40
N ALA A 202 5.60 12.62 -20.66
CA ALA A 202 5.57 11.17 -20.51
C ALA A 202 4.27 10.70 -19.84
N SER A 203 3.83 11.36 -18.77
CA SER A 203 2.55 11.07 -18.11
C SER A 203 1.38 11.19 -19.08
N LEU A 204 1.29 12.27 -19.84
CA LEU A 204 0.23 12.49 -20.83
C LEU A 204 0.29 11.48 -21.98
N ALA A 205 1.49 11.15 -22.47
CA ALA A 205 1.68 10.16 -23.53
C ALA A 205 1.20 8.77 -23.10
N ARG A 206 1.46 8.36 -21.85
CA ARG A 206 0.94 7.10 -21.27
C ARG A 206 -0.60 7.10 -21.23
N GLN A 207 -1.22 8.21 -20.81
CA GLN A 207 -2.68 8.33 -20.71
C GLN A 207 -3.38 8.17 -22.07
N ILE A 208 -2.81 8.71 -23.15
CA ILE A 208 -3.34 8.54 -24.50
C ILE A 208 -2.81 7.30 -25.23
N LYS A 209 -2.07 6.42 -24.51
CA LYS A 209 -1.45 5.20 -25.02
C LYS A 209 -0.52 5.42 -26.23
N ASP A 210 0.14 6.58 -26.29
CA ASP A 210 1.16 6.86 -27.31
C ASP A 210 2.53 6.37 -26.81
N SER A 211 2.74 5.05 -26.91
CA SER A 211 3.92 4.33 -26.45
C SER A 211 5.23 4.87 -27.05
N LYS A 212 5.19 5.27 -28.34
CA LYS A 212 6.38 5.81 -29.03
C LYS A 212 6.76 7.19 -28.54
N LEU A 213 5.76 8.04 -28.28
CA LEU A 213 6.02 9.34 -27.68
C LEU A 213 6.54 9.19 -26.26
N PHE A 214 5.96 8.28 -25.48
CA PHE A 214 6.42 7.94 -24.11
C PHE A 214 7.89 7.50 -24.12
N GLU A 215 8.23 6.51 -24.93
CA GLU A 215 9.60 6.02 -25.10
C GLU A 215 10.55 7.16 -25.46
N LYS A 216 10.25 7.90 -26.55
CA LYS A 216 11.07 9.02 -27.01
C LYS A 216 11.31 10.04 -25.90
N THR A 217 10.29 10.36 -25.16
CA THR A 217 10.34 11.38 -24.09
C THR A 217 11.25 10.91 -22.95
N LEU A 218 11.11 9.66 -22.49
CA LEU A 218 11.96 9.12 -21.43
C LEU A 218 13.44 9.02 -21.86
N LEU A 219 13.70 8.65 -23.11
CA LEU A 219 15.08 8.63 -23.63
C LEU A 219 15.72 10.01 -23.67
N MET A 220 14.93 11.08 -23.87
CA MET A 220 15.44 12.46 -23.83
C MET A 220 15.83 12.93 -22.42
N THR A 221 15.42 12.24 -21.35
CA THR A 221 15.84 12.56 -19.97
C THR A 221 17.27 12.08 -19.64
N GLY A 222 17.96 11.42 -20.56
CA GLY A 222 19.30 10.86 -20.33
C GLY A 222 19.33 9.65 -19.36
N ARG A 223 18.17 9.13 -18.97
CA ARG A 223 18.04 7.97 -18.07
C ARG A 223 17.99 6.63 -18.82
N GLU A 224 18.48 6.60 -20.06
CA GLU A 224 18.36 5.44 -20.97
C GLU A 224 18.88 4.12 -20.39
N ALA A 225 19.86 4.16 -19.50
CA ALA A 225 20.49 2.99 -18.90
C ALA A 225 19.80 2.54 -17.61
N SER A 226 18.78 3.27 -17.09
CA SER A 226 18.14 2.85 -15.85
C SER A 226 17.18 1.69 -16.11
N ARG A 227 17.24 0.70 -15.21
CA ARG A 227 16.36 -0.47 -15.30
C ARG A 227 14.90 -0.07 -15.13
N GLU A 228 14.62 0.93 -14.30
CA GLU A 228 13.29 1.50 -14.09
C GLU A 228 12.72 2.09 -15.39
N THR A 229 13.53 2.84 -16.13
CA THR A 229 13.15 3.40 -17.43
C THR A 229 12.79 2.29 -18.42
N VAL A 230 13.61 1.24 -18.51
CA VAL A 230 13.35 0.09 -19.39
C VAL A 230 12.05 -0.62 -19.02
N LEU A 231 11.81 -0.85 -17.73
CA LEU A 231 10.58 -1.50 -17.25
C LEU A 231 9.35 -0.62 -17.49
N SER A 232 9.44 0.68 -17.26
CA SER A 232 8.35 1.64 -17.53
C SER A 232 7.98 1.70 -19.00
N ILE A 233 8.98 1.74 -19.90
CA ILE A 233 8.73 1.72 -21.34
C ILE A 233 8.05 0.41 -21.75
N ALA A 234 8.54 -0.74 -21.27
CA ALA A 234 7.94 -2.03 -21.56
C ALA A 234 6.49 -2.13 -21.06
N GLU A 235 6.21 -1.56 -19.88
CA GLU A 235 4.86 -1.54 -19.33
C GLU A 235 3.90 -0.73 -20.19
N VAL A 236 4.30 0.46 -20.66
CA VAL A 236 3.46 1.31 -21.51
C VAL A 236 3.22 0.66 -22.88
N TYR A 237 4.22 -0.02 -23.46
CA TYR A 237 4.00 -0.83 -24.66
C TYR A 237 2.97 -1.93 -24.45
N LEU A 238 2.98 -2.60 -23.28
CA LEU A 238 1.97 -3.59 -22.93
C LEU A 238 0.58 -2.96 -22.74
N GLU A 239 0.49 -1.79 -22.13
CA GLU A 239 -0.76 -1.04 -21.97
C GLU A 239 -1.37 -0.62 -23.33
N SER A 240 -0.51 -0.40 -24.32
CA SER A 240 -0.86 -0.05 -25.70
C SER A 240 -1.05 -1.28 -26.61
N ASP A 241 -0.99 -2.50 -26.04
CA ASP A 241 -1.09 -3.78 -26.74
C ASP A 241 0.03 -4.07 -27.76
N GLU A 242 1.15 -3.36 -27.66
CA GLU A 242 2.34 -3.54 -28.50
C GLU A 242 3.29 -4.57 -27.88
N VAL A 243 2.85 -5.84 -27.83
CA VAL A 243 3.47 -6.92 -27.05
C VAL A 243 4.92 -7.23 -27.45
N ASP A 244 5.23 -7.20 -28.75
CA ASP A 244 6.57 -7.52 -29.25
C ASP A 244 7.58 -6.41 -28.94
N ALA A 245 7.14 -5.15 -28.97
CA ALA A 245 7.98 -4.03 -28.55
C ALA A 245 8.28 -4.11 -27.04
N ALA A 246 7.26 -4.40 -26.24
CA ALA A 246 7.42 -4.61 -24.79
C ALA A 246 8.44 -5.74 -24.50
N TYR A 247 8.31 -6.87 -25.21
CA TYR A 247 9.26 -7.98 -25.08
C TYR A 247 10.69 -7.57 -25.41
N SER A 248 10.88 -6.83 -26.50
CA SER A 248 12.19 -6.33 -26.91
C SER A 248 12.85 -5.42 -25.86
N TRP A 249 12.06 -4.61 -25.19
CA TRP A 249 12.54 -3.77 -24.09
C TRP A 249 12.90 -4.59 -22.85
N LEU A 250 12.10 -5.59 -22.48
CA LEU A 250 12.34 -6.45 -21.32
C LEU A 250 13.62 -7.30 -21.47
N GLN A 251 14.03 -7.62 -22.71
CA GLN A 251 15.29 -8.32 -22.95
C GLN A 251 16.54 -7.48 -22.61
N LYS A 252 16.42 -6.16 -22.50
CA LYS A 252 17.52 -5.28 -22.10
C LYS A 252 17.81 -5.30 -20.59
N VAL A 253 16.86 -5.82 -19.77
CA VAL A 253 17.05 -5.97 -18.33
C VAL A 253 17.78 -7.27 -18.04
N PRO A 254 18.99 -7.24 -17.44
CA PRO A 254 19.73 -8.45 -17.14
C PRO A 254 19.03 -9.33 -16.10
N GLU A 255 19.32 -10.62 -16.15
CA GLU A 255 18.88 -11.57 -15.12
C GLU A 255 19.82 -11.46 -13.92
N ASP A 256 19.38 -10.76 -12.90
CA ASP A 256 20.04 -10.68 -11.61
C ASP A 256 19.00 -10.84 -10.48
N SER A 257 19.43 -11.29 -9.30
CA SER A 257 18.54 -11.54 -8.14
C SER A 257 18.07 -10.24 -7.48
N SER A 258 17.68 -9.24 -8.26
CA SER A 258 17.24 -7.93 -7.79
C SER A 258 15.73 -7.78 -7.81
N VAL A 259 15.23 -6.73 -7.15
CA VAL A 259 13.80 -6.32 -7.21
C VAL A 259 13.36 -6.07 -8.65
N HIS A 260 14.27 -5.61 -9.51
CA HIS A 260 14.01 -5.38 -10.93
C HIS A 260 13.77 -6.67 -11.72
N GLU A 261 14.40 -7.79 -11.33
CA GLU A 261 14.11 -9.10 -11.91
C GLU A 261 12.67 -9.53 -11.64
N ILE A 262 12.18 -9.33 -10.42
CA ILE A 262 10.78 -9.64 -10.06
C ILE A 262 9.81 -8.81 -10.91
N SER A 263 10.10 -7.52 -11.10
CA SER A 263 9.29 -6.63 -11.93
C SER A 263 9.34 -7.02 -13.40
N ARG A 264 10.53 -7.39 -13.92
CA ARG A 264 10.74 -7.91 -15.28
C ARG A 264 9.93 -9.18 -15.50
N ASP A 265 10.05 -10.16 -14.60
CA ASP A 265 9.36 -11.45 -14.72
C ASP A 265 7.85 -11.27 -14.68
N ARG A 266 7.33 -10.34 -13.87
CA ARG A 266 5.89 -9.97 -13.86
C ARG A 266 5.42 -9.44 -15.22
N LEU A 267 6.20 -8.59 -15.87
CA LEU A 267 5.87 -8.07 -17.20
C LEU A 267 6.02 -9.16 -18.27
N LEU A 268 7.06 -10.01 -18.20
CA LEU A 268 7.22 -11.15 -19.11
C LEU A 268 6.05 -12.15 -19.02
N ILE A 269 5.52 -12.39 -17.82
CA ILE A 269 4.29 -13.21 -17.65
C ILE A 269 3.13 -12.61 -18.44
N LYS A 270 2.95 -11.26 -18.37
CA LYS A 270 1.92 -10.58 -19.17
C LYS A 270 2.17 -10.71 -20.68
N VAL A 271 3.44 -10.58 -21.12
CA VAL A 271 3.85 -10.75 -22.52
C VAL A 271 3.51 -12.16 -23.01
N PHE A 272 4.05 -13.19 -22.34
CA PHE A 272 3.86 -14.57 -22.81
C PHE A 272 2.42 -15.05 -22.74
N ARG A 273 1.63 -14.52 -21.80
CA ARG A 273 0.18 -14.78 -21.76
C ARG A 273 -0.52 -14.21 -23.00
N ARG A 274 -0.19 -12.99 -23.44
CA ARG A 274 -0.76 -12.37 -24.65
C ARG A 274 -0.27 -13.02 -25.93
N GLN A 275 0.99 -13.47 -25.96
CA GLN A 275 1.54 -14.21 -27.11
C GLN A 275 1.07 -15.66 -27.20
N GLY A 276 0.38 -16.20 -26.18
CA GLY A 276 0.00 -17.61 -26.12
C GLY A 276 1.20 -18.56 -25.97
N ASN A 277 2.35 -18.06 -25.51
CA ASN A 277 3.56 -18.88 -25.36
C ASN A 277 3.51 -19.65 -24.02
N VAL A 278 2.85 -20.78 -24.05
CA VAL A 278 2.57 -21.63 -22.88
C VAL A 278 3.88 -22.14 -22.23
N GLU A 279 4.88 -22.47 -23.03
CA GLU A 279 6.15 -23.01 -22.52
C GLU A 279 6.88 -21.99 -21.64
N LYS A 280 7.21 -20.81 -22.17
CA LYS A 280 7.88 -19.75 -21.42
C LYS A 280 7.05 -19.20 -20.27
N LEU A 281 5.72 -19.13 -20.46
CA LEU A 281 4.79 -18.72 -19.40
C LEU A 281 4.85 -19.71 -18.24
N SER A 282 4.80 -21.02 -18.53
CA SER A 282 4.85 -22.06 -17.48
C SER A 282 6.18 -22.06 -16.72
N GLU A 283 7.28 -21.79 -17.40
CA GLU A 283 8.62 -21.65 -16.77
C GLU A 283 8.64 -20.50 -15.75
N LEU A 284 8.20 -19.32 -16.16
CA LEU A 284 8.18 -18.15 -15.28
C LEU A 284 7.22 -18.30 -14.09
N LEU A 285 6.03 -18.87 -14.33
CA LEU A 285 5.07 -19.14 -13.27
C LEU A 285 5.60 -20.18 -12.29
N ARG A 286 6.31 -21.21 -12.76
CA ARG A 286 7.00 -22.19 -11.91
C ARG A 286 8.09 -21.52 -11.07
N LYS A 287 8.89 -20.62 -11.67
CA LYS A 287 9.89 -19.83 -10.95
C LYS A 287 9.26 -18.98 -9.86
N ALA A 288 8.20 -18.25 -10.19
CA ALA A 288 7.46 -17.41 -9.24
C ALA A 288 6.83 -18.23 -8.10
N PHE A 289 6.22 -19.37 -8.42
CA PHE A 289 5.67 -20.30 -7.44
C PHE A 289 6.75 -20.82 -6.49
N ARG A 290 7.89 -21.27 -7.00
CA ARG A 290 9.00 -21.78 -6.18
C ARG A 290 9.67 -20.72 -5.32
N ALA A 291 9.71 -19.46 -5.80
CA ALA A 291 10.24 -18.34 -5.02
C ALA A 291 9.32 -18.01 -3.82
N TYR A 292 8.01 -18.06 -4.03
CA TYR A 292 7.04 -17.76 -2.98
C TYR A 292 5.80 -18.67 -3.08
N PRO A 293 5.89 -19.93 -2.58
CA PRO A 293 4.79 -20.88 -2.62
C PRO A 293 3.59 -20.39 -1.83
N CYS A 294 2.47 -20.21 -2.50
CA CYS A 294 1.16 -19.94 -1.90
C CYS A 294 0.05 -20.47 -2.82
N VAL A 295 -1.19 -20.53 -2.31
CA VAL A 295 -2.33 -21.03 -3.08
C VAL A 295 -2.53 -20.24 -4.38
N LYS A 296 -2.31 -18.91 -4.33
CA LYS A 296 -2.47 -18.04 -5.49
C LYS A 296 -1.45 -18.36 -6.59
N THR A 297 -0.16 -18.43 -6.26
CA THR A 297 0.90 -18.74 -7.24
C THR A 297 0.81 -20.17 -7.75
N LEU A 298 0.36 -21.11 -6.92
CA LEU A 298 0.03 -22.46 -7.35
C LEU A 298 -1.09 -22.46 -8.38
N GLN A 299 -2.20 -21.73 -8.11
CA GLN A 299 -3.33 -21.69 -9.02
C GLN A 299 -2.95 -21.03 -10.35
N GLU A 300 -2.25 -19.89 -10.32
CA GLU A 300 -1.74 -19.23 -11.53
C GLU A 300 -0.89 -20.16 -12.40
N PHE A 301 -0.10 -21.03 -11.77
CA PHE A 301 0.70 -22.02 -12.49
C PHE A 301 -0.15 -23.17 -13.05
N LEU A 302 -1.08 -23.70 -12.26
CA LEU A 302 -1.99 -24.77 -12.68
C LEU A 302 -2.96 -24.34 -13.79
N ASP A 303 -3.39 -23.09 -13.80
CA ASP A 303 -4.22 -22.52 -14.87
C ASP A 303 -3.56 -22.62 -16.25
N VAL A 304 -2.22 -22.74 -16.28
CA VAL A 304 -1.45 -22.85 -17.53
C VAL A 304 -1.07 -24.30 -17.86
N ILE A 305 -0.70 -25.11 -16.85
CA ILE A 305 -0.22 -26.48 -17.10
C ILE A 305 -1.31 -27.55 -16.97
N GLY A 306 -2.48 -27.18 -16.44
CA GLY A 306 -3.63 -28.07 -16.19
C GLY A 306 -3.81 -28.43 -14.71
N GLU A 307 -5.05 -28.38 -14.28
CA GLU A 307 -5.44 -28.69 -12.88
C GLU A 307 -5.18 -30.15 -12.50
N GLU A 308 -5.18 -31.04 -13.47
CA GLU A 308 -4.90 -32.48 -13.30
C GLU A 308 -3.48 -32.73 -12.76
N LYS A 309 -2.56 -31.77 -12.91
CA LYS A 309 -1.18 -31.86 -12.42
C LYS A 309 -1.00 -31.39 -10.96
N ARG A 310 -2.08 -30.93 -10.33
CA ARG A 310 -2.03 -30.37 -8.95
C ARG A 310 -1.32 -31.29 -7.96
N ALA A 311 -1.70 -32.54 -7.93
CA ALA A 311 -1.13 -33.52 -6.98
C ALA A 311 0.37 -33.73 -7.22
N GLU A 312 0.79 -33.82 -8.47
CA GLU A 312 2.19 -33.95 -8.86
C GLU A 312 3.01 -32.73 -8.46
N VAL A 313 2.51 -31.53 -8.77
CA VAL A 313 3.17 -30.26 -8.44
C VAL A 313 3.32 -30.10 -6.92
N ILE A 314 2.27 -30.37 -6.14
CA ILE A 314 2.32 -30.33 -4.69
C ILE A 314 3.35 -31.33 -4.15
N SER A 315 3.33 -32.56 -4.62
CA SER A 315 4.28 -33.60 -4.17
C SER A 315 5.74 -33.20 -4.43
N GLN A 316 6.04 -32.67 -5.63
CA GLN A 316 7.38 -32.16 -5.97
C GLN A 316 7.78 -31.00 -5.06
N GLU A 317 6.86 -30.09 -4.76
CA GLU A 317 7.14 -28.94 -3.93
C GLU A 317 7.32 -29.33 -2.45
N VAL A 318 6.53 -30.28 -1.94
CA VAL A 318 6.71 -30.86 -0.60
C VAL A 318 8.12 -31.44 -0.47
N ALA A 319 8.58 -32.25 -1.41
CA ALA A 319 9.91 -32.81 -1.40
C ALA A 319 10.99 -31.71 -1.34
N ARG A 320 10.86 -30.68 -2.19
CA ARG A 320 11.79 -29.53 -2.20
C ARG A 320 11.79 -28.76 -0.88
N ILE A 321 10.62 -28.55 -0.28
CA ILE A 321 10.48 -27.86 1.01
C ILE A 321 11.15 -28.66 2.12
N GLN A 322 11.02 -29.99 2.13
CA GLN A 322 11.66 -30.83 3.13
C GLN A 322 13.19 -30.78 3.08
N GLU A 323 13.76 -30.57 1.89
CA GLU A 323 15.21 -30.41 1.68
C GLU A 323 15.74 -29.01 2.03
N ASN A 324 14.89 -27.99 2.13
CA ASN A 324 15.32 -26.63 2.46
C ASN A 324 15.95 -26.57 3.87
N PRO A 325 17.25 -26.20 3.99
CA PRO A 325 17.91 -26.19 5.30
C PRO A 325 17.45 -25.05 6.23
N LYS A 326 16.80 -24.01 5.69
CA LYS A 326 16.30 -22.85 6.44
C LYS A 326 14.92 -23.13 6.98
N LEU A 327 14.57 -22.46 8.07
CA LEU A 327 13.18 -22.39 8.53
C LEU A 327 12.54 -21.13 7.94
N GLU A 328 11.52 -21.34 7.11
CA GLU A 328 10.74 -20.27 6.48
C GLU A 328 9.26 -20.50 6.82
N GLU A 329 8.66 -19.61 7.59
CA GLU A 329 7.29 -19.80 8.11
C GLU A 329 6.25 -19.80 6.98
N PHE A 330 6.50 -19.07 5.87
CA PHE A 330 5.59 -19.07 4.73
C PHE A 330 5.50 -20.45 4.04
N LEU A 331 6.57 -21.28 4.09
CA LEU A 331 6.54 -22.63 3.57
C LEU A 331 5.63 -23.54 4.42
N VAL A 332 5.66 -23.37 5.75
CA VAL A 332 4.74 -24.08 6.64
C VAL A 332 3.28 -23.71 6.32
N ARG A 333 2.99 -22.43 6.15
CA ARG A 333 1.65 -21.94 5.78
C ARG A 333 1.20 -22.49 4.42
N PHE A 334 2.11 -22.55 3.45
CA PHE A 334 1.80 -23.18 2.17
C PHE A 334 1.39 -24.65 2.36
N LEU A 335 2.20 -25.46 3.07
CA LEU A 335 1.89 -26.87 3.34
C LEU A 335 0.52 -27.04 4.01
N LEU A 336 0.22 -26.21 5.03
CA LEU A 336 -1.08 -26.22 5.71
C LEU A 336 -2.23 -25.84 4.77
N SER A 337 -2.01 -24.92 3.86
CA SER A 337 -3.03 -24.42 2.92
C SER A 337 -3.40 -25.43 1.84
N VAL A 338 -2.46 -26.29 1.46
CA VAL A 338 -2.69 -27.38 0.49
C VAL A 338 -3.07 -28.72 1.15
N GLY A 339 -3.22 -28.75 2.49
CA GLY A 339 -3.64 -29.93 3.22
C GLY A 339 -2.51 -30.89 3.64
N GLU A 340 -1.25 -30.54 3.35
CA GLU A 340 -0.06 -31.35 3.65
C GLU A 340 0.39 -31.16 5.10
N THR A 341 -0.52 -31.46 6.05
CA THR A 341 -0.34 -31.22 7.49
C THR A 341 0.81 -32.05 8.09
N ASN A 342 0.97 -33.29 7.66
CA ASN A 342 2.07 -34.14 8.11
C ASN A 342 3.42 -33.60 7.65
N ALA A 343 3.51 -33.10 6.41
CA ALA A 343 4.71 -32.48 5.89
C ALA A 343 5.05 -31.17 6.61
N ALA A 344 4.05 -30.39 6.97
CA ALA A 344 4.23 -29.16 7.76
C ALA A 344 4.79 -29.47 9.17
N GLU A 345 4.26 -30.51 9.85
CA GLU A 345 4.75 -30.94 11.14
C GLU A 345 6.21 -31.42 11.03
N GLU A 346 6.50 -32.31 10.09
CA GLU A 346 7.85 -32.87 9.91
C GLU A 346 8.87 -31.77 9.59
N TYR A 347 8.51 -30.79 8.75
CA TYR A 347 9.34 -29.65 8.42
C TYR A 347 9.72 -28.82 9.66
N LEU A 348 8.75 -28.53 10.53
CA LEU A 348 8.98 -27.80 11.79
C LEU A 348 9.76 -28.62 12.81
N VAL A 349 9.44 -29.90 12.99
CA VAL A 349 10.13 -30.78 13.95
C VAL A 349 11.62 -30.90 13.61
N ARG A 350 11.96 -31.09 12.35
CA ARG A 350 13.36 -31.16 11.90
C ARG A 350 14.14 -29.87 12.11
N ARG A 351 13.43 -28.74 12.25
CA ARG A 351 14.03 -27.39 12.38
C ARG A 351 13.64 -26.67 13.67
N ALA A 352 13.24 -27.45 14.68
CA ALA A 352 12.78 -26.91 15.96
C ALA A 352 13.79 -25.94 16.61
N ASN A 353 15.09 -26.24 16.45
CA ASN A 353 16.20 -25.41 16.97
C ASN A 353 16.43 -24.10 16.21
N LYS A 354 15.69 -23.85 15.13
CA LYS A 354 15.75 -22.62 14.32
C LYS A 354 14.56 -21.69 14.56
N LEU A 355 13.63 -22.10 15.43
CA LEU A 355 12.51 -21.26 15.82
C LEU A 355 13.02 -20.09 16.68
N ASP A 356 12.81 -18.88 16.19
CA ASP A 356 13.14 -17.66 16.91
C ASP A 356 11.89 -17.08 17.54
N GLY A 357 11.73 -17.27 18.86
CA GLY A 357 10.57 -16.78 19.61
C GLY A 357 10.42 -15.26 19.67
N GLU A 358 11.42 -14.49 19.26
CA GLU A 358 11.32 -13.02 19.17
C GLU A 358 10.39 -12.59 18.03
N ARG A 359 10.23 -13.43 17.03
CA ARG A 359 9.35 -13.19 15.86
C ARG A 359 7.88 -13.47 16.18
N TYR A 360 7.40 -13.01 17.36
CA TYR A 360 6.05 -13.29 17.85
C TYR A 360 4.95 -12.84 16.87
N GLY A 361 5.17 -11.77 16.10
CA GLY A 361 4.21 -11.27 15.11
C GLY A 361 3.89 -12.27 13.99
N THR A 362 4.83 -13.16 13.65
CA THR A 362 4.65 -14.23 12.66
C THR A 362 4.35 -15.58 13.29
N LEU A 363 5.01 -15.89 14.42
CA LEU A 363 4.90 -17.20 15.07
C LEU A 363 3.57 -17.39 15.80
N LEU A 364 3.02 -16.38 16.46
CA LEU A 364 1.75 -16.54 17.17
C LEU A 364 0.57 -16.82 16.22
N PRO A 365 0.41 -16.11 15.09
CA PRO A 365 -0.58 -16.51 14.09
C PRO A 365 -0.35 -17.91 13.53
N LEU A 366 0.90 -18.31 13.31
CA LEU A 366 1.24 -19.65 12.83
C LEU A 366 0.86 -20.73 13.86
N ALA A 367 1.14 -20.53 15.16
CA ALA A 367 0.75 -21.44 16.22
C ALA A 367 -0.76 -21.67 16.26
N LYS A 368 -1.56 -20.59 16.14
CA LYS A 368 -3.02 -20.67 16.10
C LYS A 368 -3.52 -21.39 14.85
N GLU A 369 -2.89 -21.20 13.72
CA GLU A 369 -3.23 -21.89 12.47
C GLU A 369 -2.94 -23.40 12.58
N LEU A 370 -1.76 -23.79 13.10
CA LEU A 370 -1.39 -25.18 13.37
C LEU A 370 -2.39 -25.83 14.34
N GLU A 371 -2.78 -25.14 15.42
CA GLU A 371 -3.79 -25.61 16.38
C GLU A 371 -5.14 -25.85 15.68
N SER A 372 -5.60 -24.89 14.85
CA SER A 372 -6.86 -25.01 14.12
C SER A 372 -6.88 -26.17 13.12
N LYS A 373 -5.72 -26.52 12.59
CA LYS A 373 -5.51 -27.67 11.67
C LYS A 373 -5.19 -28.98 12.41
N GLN A 374 -5.23 -28.99 13.75
CA GLN A 374 -4.92 -30.13 14.59
C GLN A 374 -3.48 -30.66 14.45
N VAL A 375 -2.55 -29.84 14.05
CA VAL A 375 -1.12 -30.17 13.96
C VAL A 375 -0.46 -29.83 15.30
N HIS A 376 -0.83 -30.58 16.32
CA HIS A 376 -0.61 -30.22 17.73
C HIS A 376 0.87 -30.23 18.11
N LEU A 377 1.68 -31.20 17.63
CA LEU A 377 3.10 -31.26 17.94
C LEU A 377 3.86 -30.03 17.41
N ALA A 378 3.54 -29.64 16.19
CA ALA A 378 4.12 -28.42 15.59
C ALA A 378 3.65 -27.13 16.30
N ALA A 379 2.38 -27.05 16.72
CA ALA A 379 1.87 -25.92 17.52
C ALA A 379 2.60 -25.82 18.86
N ILE A 380 2.85 -26.97 19.55
CA ILE A 380 3.63 -27.04 20.77
C ILE A 380 5.03 -26.45 20.58
N LEU A 381 5.73 -26.79 19.50
CA LEU A 381 7.06 -26.28 19.22
C LEU A 381 7.06 -24.74 19.13
N VAL A 382 6.10 -24.16 18.39
CA VAL A 382 6.00 -22.73 18.23
C VAL A 382 5.66 -22.03 19.55
N TYR A 383 4.70 -22.57 20.33
CA TYR A 383 4.38 -22.01 21.66
C TYR A 383 5.55 -22.13 22.65
N ARG A 384 6.34 -23.23 22.62
CA ARG A 384 7.56 -23.36 23.42
C ARG A 384 8.58 -22.29 23.07
N ALA A 385 8.84 -22.03 21.78
CA ALA A 385 9.77 -21.00 21.33
C ALA A 385 9.33 -19.59 21.80
N LEU A 386 8.05 -19.27 21.67
CA LEU A 386 7.47 -18.01 22.15
C LEU A 386 7.62 -17.86 23.67
N LEU A 387 7.31 -18.89 24.44
CA LEU A 387 7.40 -18.89 25.90
C LEU A 387 8.84 -18.74 26.36
N VAL A 388 9.76 -19.53 25.81
CA VAL A 388 11.18 -19.51 26.18
C VAL A 388 11.77 -18.13 25.92
N SER A 389 11.50 -17.50 24.75
CA SER A 389 11.95 -16.14 24.43
C SER A 389 11.47 -15.12 25.45
N ILE A 390 10.19 -15.15 25.87
CA ILE A 390 9.66 -14.25 26.90
C ILE A 390 10.42 -14.42 28.23
N LEU A 391 10.71 -15.67 28.62
CA LEU A 391 11.40 -15.95 29.88
C LEU A 391 12.88 -15.60 29.81
N GLU A 392 13.60 -16.00 28.77
CA GLU A 392 15.04 -15.68 28.60
C GLU A 392 15.29 -14.17 28.63
N ARG A 393 14.48 -13.41 27.91
CA ARG A 393 14.59 -11.94 27.84
C ARG A 393 14.07 -11.23 29.09
N GLY A 394 13.44 -11.94 30.02
CA GLY A 394 12.91 -11.35 31.24
C GLY A 394 11.81 -10.30 31.01
N MET A 395 11.02 -10.46 29.96
CA MET A 395 9.97 -9.50 29.58
C MET A 395 8.76 -9.57 30.52
N THR A 396 8.84 -8.94 31.68
CA THR A 396 7.81 -9.02 32.73
C THR A 396 6.43 -8.56 32.27
N LYS A 397 6.33 -7.57 31.37
CA LYS A 397 5.07 -7.13 30.74
C LYS A 397 4.44 -8.22 29.88
N ALA A 398 5.22 -9.17 29.36
CA ALA A 398 4.75 -10.27 28.52
C ALA A 398 4.48 -11.56 29.32
N TYR A 399 4.77 -11.63 30.61
CA TYR A 399 4.52 -12.83 31.44
C TYR A 399 3.08 -13.33 31.42
N PRO A 400 2.03 -12.49 31.38
CA PRO A 400 0.66 -12.98 31.22
C PRO A 400 0.45 -13.78 29.93
N TYR A 401 1.07 -13.36 28.82
CA TYR A 401 1.05 -14.11 27.55
C TYR A 401 1.82 -15.42 27.68
N GLY A 402 3.02 -15.41 28.27
CA GLY A 402 3.80 -16.61 28.53
C GLY A 402 3.05 -17.63 29.38
N ALA A 403 2.37 -17.20 30.44
CA ALA A 403 1.53 -18.06 31.26
C ALA A 403 0.34 -18.68 30.49
N SER A 404 -0.25 -17.88 29.57
CA SER A 404 -1.28 -18.36 28.66
C SER A 404 -0.73 -19.41 27.69
N TYR A 405 0.48 -19.20 27.14
CA TYR A 405 1.12 -20.18 26.26
C TYR A 405 1.42 -21.48 27.01
N LEU A 406 1.85 -21.42 28.27
CA LEU A 406 2.10 -22.62 29.07
C LEU A 406 0.82 -23.43 29.32
N LYS A 407 -0.30 -22.78 29.63
CA LYS A 407 -1.62 -23.44 29.72
C LYS A 407 -2.03 -24.11 28.40
N LYS A 408 -1.77 -23.43 27.28
CA LYS A 408 -1.99 -24.03 25.95
C LYS A 408 -1.14 -25.28 25.74
N LEU A 409 0.13 -25.24 26.15
CA LEU A 409 1.04 -26.39 26.09
C LEU A 409 0.52 -27.54 26.91
N ASP A 410 0.00 -27.33 28.15
CA ASP A 410 -0.60 -28.36 28.99
C ASP A 410 -1.78 -29.04 28.29
N SER A 411 -2.64 -28.26 27.66
CA SER A 411 -3.81 -28.77 26.94
C SER A 411 -3.42 -29.57 25.71
N LEU A 412 -2.54 -29.01 24.85
CA LEU A 412 -2.10 -29.64 23.60
C LEU A 412 -1.31 -30.92 23.86
N ALA A 413 -0.51 -30.94 24.93
CA ALA A 413 0.29 -32.13 25.30
C ALA A 413 -0.56 -33.38 25.58
N LYS A 414 -1.79 -33.23 26.05
CA LYS A 414 -2.73 -34.33 26.29
C LYS A 414 -3.08 -35.12 25.02
N SER A 415 -2.95 -34.48 23.85
CA SER A 415 -3.25 -35.09 22.55
C SER A 415 -2.02 -35.68 21.85
N ILE A 416 -0.82 -35.58 22.44
CA ILE A 416 0.42 -36.09 21.84
C ILE A 416 0.74 -37.47 22.39
N SER A 417 0.68 -38.48 21.55
CA SER A 417 1.09 -39.84 21.88
C SER A 417 2.56 -40.13 21.55
N ASP A 418 3.10 -39.46 20.51
CA ASP A 418 4.49 -39.63 20.08
C ASP A 418 5.17 -38.29 19.95
N TRP A 419 6.19 -38.05 20.77
CA TRP A 419 6.98 -36.82 20.80
C TRP A 419 8.12 -36.80 19.77
N LYS A 420 8.27 -37.87 19.00
CA LYS A 420 9.34 -38.02 17.98
C LYS A 420 10.72 -37.77 18.64
N THR A 421 11.46 -36.81 18.10
CA THR A 421 12.80 -36.40 18.58
C THR A 421 12.75 -35.31 19.65
N LEU A 422 11.55 -34.91 20.09
CA LEU A 422 11.37 -33.76 20.98
C LEU A 422 11.22 -34.21 22.43
N ASP A 423 11.60 -33.33 23.36
CA ASP A 423 11.33 -33.55 24.79
C ASP A 423 9.82 -33.68 25.03
N SER A 424 9.43 -34.64 25.86
CA SER A 424 8.06 -34.69 26.35
C SER A 424 7.69 -33.40 27.08
N HIS A 425 6.40 -33.18 27.29
CA HIS A 425 5.97 -31.97 27.99
C HIS A 425 6.48 -31.92 29.43
N GLY A 426 6.55 -33.06 30.12
CA GLY A 426 7.13 -33.17 31.46
C GLY A 426 8.60 -32.77 31.51
N LEU A 427 9.41 -33.33 30.60
CA LEU A 427 10.82 -32.94 30.49
C LEU A 427 11.02 -31.48 30.14
N PHE A 428 10.18 -30.94 29.29
CA PHE A 428 10.21 -29.49 28.97
C PHE A 428 9.91 -28.62 30.20
N LEU A 429 8.90 -28.99 31.01
CA LEU A 429 8.56 -28.33 32.26
C LEU A 429 9.68 -28.37 33.27
N GLU A 430 10.33 -29.54 33.44
CA GLU A 430 11.49 -29.69 34.32
C GLU A 430 12.63 -28.75 33.93
N LYS A 431 12.96 -28.68 32.63
CA LYS A 431 13.97 -27.77 32.13
C LYS A 431 13.56 -26.31 32.37
N LEU A 432 12.32 -25.96 32.08
CA LEU A 432 11.79 -24.62 32.26
C LEU A 432 11.82 -24.19 33.74
N LEU A 433 11.50 -25.09 34.67
CA LEU A 433 11.60 -24.86 36.11
C LEU A 433 13.06 -24.73 36.56
N HIS A 434 13.96 -25.55 36.06
CA HIS A 434 15.38 -25.47 36.36
C HIS A 434 15.95 -24.12 35.93
N ASP A 435 15.68 -23.65 34.71
CA ASP A 435 16.30 -22.46 34.13
C ASP A 435 15.62 -21.17 34.60
N HIS A 436 14.31 -21.20 34.83
CA HIS A 436 13.49 -20.02 35.10
C HIS A 436 12.66 -20.11 36.38
N GLY A 437 12.91 -21.08 37.25
CA GLY A 437 12.16 -21.29 38.52
C GLY A 437 12.17 -20.08 39.45
N ARG A 438 13.22 -19.23 39.39
CA ARG A 438 13.34 -18.02 40.21
C ARG A 438 12.45 -16.86 39.74
N LYS A 439 11.74 -16.96 38.61
CA LYS A 439 10.87 -15.91 38.06
C LYS A 439 9.48 -15.95 38.71
N TRP A 440 9.41 -15.61 40.00
CA TRP A 440 8.19 -15.71 40.84
C TRP A 440 6.98 -14.99 40.24
N SER A 441 7.19 -13.82 39.63
CA SER A 441 6.12 -13.06 38.98
C SER A 441 5.51 -13.78 37.77
N PHE A 442 6.26 -14.62 37.08
CA PHE A 442 5.74 -15.44 36.00
C PHE A 442 4.97 -16.62 36.58
N TRP A 443 5.57 -17.40 37.53
CA TRP A 443 4.96 -18.60 38.09
C TRP A 443 3.70 -18.29 38.89
N SER A 444 3.57 -17.10 39.49
CA SER A 444 2.33 -16.68 40.16
C SER A 444 1.13 -16.52 39.22
N LEU A 445 1.38 -16.27 37.92
CA LEU A 445 0.36 -16.14 36.87
C LEU A 445 -0.03 -17.52 36.28
N TYR A 446 0.86 -18.46 36.37
CA TYR A 446 0.59 -19.84 35.90
C TYR A 446 -0.05 -20.66 37.03
N LYS A 447 -1.33 -21.06 36.81
CA LYS A 447 -2.01 -22.06 37.65
C LYS A 447 -2.27 -23.25 36.74
N PRO A 448 -1.66 -24.43 37.01
CA PRO A 448 -1.94 -25.62 36.23
C PRO A 448 -3.43 -25.95 36.31
N GLU A 449 -4.02 -26.39 35.21
CA GLU A 449 -5.36 -26.98 35.21
C GLU A 449 -5.28 -28.33 35.95
N THR A 450 -5.99 -28.43 37.08
CA THR A 450 -6.10 -29.65 37.89
C THR A 450 -6.90 -30.74 37.19
#